data_7cb28f550e8fe46cda70370cb1fdfd62
#
_entry.id   7cb28f550e8fe46cda70370cb1fdfd62
#
_cell.length_a   1.000
_cell.length_b   1.000
_cell.length_c   1.000
_cell.angle_alpha   90.00
_cell.angle_beta   90.00
_cell.angle_gamma   90.00
#
_symmetry.space_group_name_H-M   'P 1'
#
loop_
_entity.id
_entity.type
_entity.pdbx_description
1 polymer ?
#
loop_
_entity_poly.entity_id
_entity_poly.type
_entity_poly.pdbx_seq_one_letter_code
_entity_poly.pdbx_strand_id
1 'polypeptide(L)'
;DKTIIQAAMEAGLYIPYLCYYPKLKPFGACRMCVVDVENQNGTPAACTTPVSNGMVVATNTPEIQGLRKGIIELLLSEHPHGCLTCHRVELCGPEDICLRHISVNDRCVTCPKNERCELKDTVRMVGVDMETPLTYKYRNLPIENGDPFYDIDYNLCIVCARCVRVCEEVRGDNAITMVDRGGQVLVGTSNGTSLLASGCEFCGACIDTCPTGALVESDHKWEKSAKDTYTTCPHCPVGCQTKLEINKKGTVIRSIGDIDGIPNEGQLCFKGKFGMEFVNHKKRLVEPLVRRGKNLETTTWKEAISEIATNLKKYAGKEVACLASPRSTNEEAYLIQKFARTVI
;
A
#
# COMPACT_ATOMS: atom_id res chain seq x y z
N ASP A 1 3.41 5.44 26.67
CA ASP A 1 4.87 5.56 26.52
C ASP A 1 5.19 5.61 25.03
N LYS A 2 5.84 6.71 24.58
CA LYS A 2 6.25 6.89 23.18
C LYS A 2 7.69 6.49 22.98
N THR A 3 8.02 6.04 21.78
CA THR A 3 9.42 5.86 21.37
C THR A 3 9.99 7.14 20.77
N ILE A 4 11.32 7.24 20.66
CA ILE A 4 12.00 8.39 20.05
C ILE A 4 11.48 8.65 18.63
N ILE A 5 11.29 7.61 17.82
CA ILE A 5 10.80 7.78 16.44
C ILE A 5 9.37 8.34 16.39
N GLN A 6 8.49 7.90 17.31
CA GLN A 6 7.12 8.42 17.41
C GLN A 6 7.09 9.88 17.83
N ALA A 7 7.89 10.25 18.83
CA ALA A 7 8.02 11.64 19.27
C ALA A 7 8.60 12.55 18.16
N ALA A 8 9.59 12.06 17.41
CA ALA A 8 10.16 12.79 16.28
C ALA A 8 9.11 13.01 15.16
N MET A 9 8.35 11.96 14.81
CA MET A 9 7.27 12.07 13.80
C MET A 9 6.21 13.10 14.19
N GLU A 10 5.78 13.11 15.46
CA GLU A 10 4.83 14.11 15.97
C GLU A 10 5.39 15.53 15.94
N ALA A 11 6.70 15.68 16.11
CA ALA A 11 7.39 16.96 15.98
C ALA A 11 7.70 17.34 14.52
N GLY A 12 7.29 16.55 13.54
CA GLY A 12 7.58 16.77 12.12
C GLY A 12 9.03 16.50 11.74
N LEU A 13 9.79 15.76 12.57
CA LEU A 13 11.17 15.40 12.33
C LEU A 13 11.24 13.97 11.75
N TYR A 14 11.89 13.82 10.60
CA TYR A 14 12.06 12.53 9.98
C TYR A 14 13.36 11.85 10.44
N ILE A 15 13.24 10.65 10.97
CA ILE A 15 14.34 9.72 11.22
C ILE A 15 14.20 8.58 10.21
N PRO A 16 15.21 8.25 9.37
CA PRO A 16 15.08 7.20 8.37
C PRO A 16 14.84 5.83 9.00
N TYR A 17 13.98 5.03 8.39
CA TYR A 17 13.65 3.69 8.85
C TYR A 17 13.24 2.79 7.68
N LEU A 18 13.40 1.46 7.81
CA LEU A 18 12.98 0.49 6.80
C LEU A 18 12.14 -0.65 7.39
N CYS A 19 12.45 -1.16 8.58
CA CYS A 19 11.67 -2.23 9.21
C CYS A 19 10.55 -1.70 10.12
N TYR A 20 10.61 -0.45 10.57
CA TYR A 20 9.54 0.18 11.34
C TYR A 20 8.35 0.51 10.45
N TYR A 21 7.14 0.34 10.99
CA TYR A 21 5.89 0.79 10.40
C TYR A 21 4.95 1.26 11.53
N PRO A 22 4.26 2.41 11.41
CA PRO A 22 3.55 3.04 12.53
C PRO A 22 2.52 2.17 13.24
N LYS A 23 1.89 1.23 12.52
CA LYS A 23 0.84 0.33 13.05
C LYS A 23 1.35 -1.06 13.45
N LEU A 24 2.67 -1.26 13.48
CA LEU A 24 3.30 -2.50 13.92
C LEU A 24 4.11 -2.25 15.21
N LYS A 25 4.25 -3.29 16.02
CA LYS A 25 5.14 -3.23 17.18
C LYS A 25 6.57 -2.87 16.72
N PRO A 26 7.32 -2.06 17.46
CA PRO A 26 8.72 -1.77 17.14
C PRO A 26 9.55 -3.04 17.02
N PHE A 27 10.40 -3.15 15.97
CA PHE A 27 11.17 -4.35 15.70
C PHE A 27 12.69 -4.17 15.84
N GLY A 28 13.21 -2.99 15.46
CA GLY A 28 14.63 -2.63 15.64
C GLY A 28 15.63 -3.39 14.79
N ALA A 29 15.20 -4.19 13.80
CA ALA A 29 16.07 -5.08 13.05
C ALA A 29 16.97 -4.37 12.03
N CYS A 30 16.46 -3.41 11.26
CA CYS A 30 17.23 -2.79 10.18
C CYS A 30 18.31 -1.80 10.67
N ARG A 31 18.21 -1.31 11.90
CA ARG A 31 19.13 -0.33 12.51
C ARG A 31 19.23 1.01 11.78
N MET A 32 18.41 1.27 10.78
CA MET A 32 18.45 2.52 10.01
C MET A 32 18.07 3.74 10.86
N CYS A 33 17.22 3.55 11.88
CA CYS A 33 16.75 4.61 12.77
C CYS A 33 17.65 4.86 13.99
N VAL A 34 18.94 4.49 13.93
CA VAL A 34 19.90 4.79 15.02
C VAL A 34 20.02 6.30 15.24
N VAL A 35 20.16 6.67 16.50
CA VAL A 35 20.29 8.06 16.97
C VAL A 35 21.38 8.14 18.04
N ASP A 36 21.85 9.33 18.32
CA ASP A 36 22.73 9.62 19.44
C ASP A 36 21.90 10.23 20.57
N VAL A 37 22.06 9.72 21.78
CA VAL A 37 21.36 10.23 22.98
C VAL A 37 22.39 10.72 23.98
N GLU A 38 22.27 11.98 24.38
CA GLU A 38 23.21 12.59 25.31
C GLU A 38 23.29 11.78 26.60
N ASN A 39 24.52 11.58 27.10
CA ASN A 39 24.82 10.80 28.30
C ASN A 39 24.44 9.29 28.23
N GLN A 40 24.18 8.75 27.03
CA GLN A 40 23.95 7.34 26.82
C GLN A 40 25.04 6.73 25.91
N ASN A 41 25.62 5.62 26.33
CA ASN A 41 26.62 4.93 25.50
C ASN A 41 25.98 4.20 24.31
N GLY A 42 26.61 4.33 23.13
CA GLY A 42 26.20 3.66 21.89
C GLY A 42 25.07 4.39 21.15
N THR A 43 24.62 3.79 20.07
CA THR A 43 23.63 4.36 19.14
C THR A 43 22.33 3.56 19.19
N PRO A 44 21.40 3.89 20.09
CA PRO A 44 20.13 3.15 20.21
C PRO A 44 19.25 3.32 18.95
N ALA A 45 18.38 2.35 18.74
CA ALA A 45 17.39 2.42 17.66
C ALA A 45 16.18 3.25 18.12
N ALA A 46 15.91 4.37 17.48
CA ALA A 46 14.81 5.28 17.83
C ALA A 46 13.43 4.60 17.85
N CYS A 47 13.21 3.56 17.04
CA CYS A 47 11.94 2.85 16.99
C CYS A 47 11.65 1.99 18.24
N THR A 48 12.67 1.58 19.00
CA THR A 48 12.54 0.70 20.18
C THR A 48 12.89 1.40 21.49
N THR A 49 13.46 2.60 21.44
CA THR A 49 13.91 3.32 22.63
C THR A 49 12.82 4.26 23.13
N PRO A 50 12.31 4.07 24.36
CA PRO A 50 11.32 4.97 24.96
C PRO A 50 11.91 6.36 25.20
N VAL A 51 11.10 7.40 25.10
CA VAL A 51 11.48 8.75 25.50
C VAL A 51 11.40 8.94 27.00
N SER A 52 12.25 9.82 27.53
CA SER A 52 12.19 10.25 28.93
C SER A 52 12.30 11.77 29.04
N ASN A 53 11.85 12.32 30.18
CA ASN A 53 11.93 13.76 30.41
C ASN A 53 13.39 14.24 30.42
N GLY A 54 13.66 15.31 29.68
CA GLY A 54 14.99 15.88 29.57
C GLY A 54 15.95 15.15 28.63
N MET A 55 15.47 14.10 27.93
CA MET A 55 16.28 13.41 26.94
C MET A 55 16.63 14.33 25.77
N VAL A 56 17.92 14.42 25.45
CA VAL A 56 18.43 15.15 24.29
C VAL A 56 18.87 14.14 23.24
N VAL A 57 18.32 14.24 22.02
CA VAL A 57 18.55 13.30 20.95
C VAL A 57 19.10 14.01 19.72
N ALA A 58 20.27 13.59 19.24
CA ALA A 58 20.81 14.02 17.97
C ALA A 58 20.54 12.96 16.89
N THR A 59 19.91 13.39 15.82
CA THR A 59 19.48 12.48 14.72
C THR A 59 20.45 12.48 13.53
N ASN A 60 21.42 13.37 13.51
CA ASN A 60 22.29 13.62 12.35
C ASN A 60 23.72 14.02 12.73
N THR A 61 24.42 13.15 13.49
CA THR A 61 25.85 13.31 13.76
C THR A 61 26.69 12.63 12.68
N PRO A 62 27.98 12.99 12.49
CA PRO A 62 28.87 12.29 11.54
C PRO A 62 28.93 10.77 11.80
N GLU A 63 28.92 10.36 13.07
CA GLU A 63 28.89 8.95 13.45
C GLU A 63 27.60 8.25 12.98
N ILE A 64 26.45 8.84 13.27
CA ILE A 64 25.14 8.34 12.82
C ILE A 64 25.05 8.23 11.30
N GLN A 65 25.57 9.22 10.57
CA GLN A 65 25.59 9.18 9.11
C GLN A 65 26.53 8.10 8.57
N GLY A 66 27.69 7.89 9.19
CA GLY A 66 28.60 6.78 8.87
C GLY A 66 27.93 5.41 9.04
N LEU A 67 27.24 5.19 10.16
CA LEU A 67 26.51 3.95 10.44
C LEU A 67 25.38 3.72 9.42
N ARG A 68 24.57 4.73 9.13
CA ARG A 68 23.49 4.63 8.13
C ARG A 68 24.02 4.33 6.74
N LYS A 69 25.14 4.97 6.35
CA LYS A 69 25.80 4.69 5.08
C LYS A 69 26.21 3.23 4.98
N GLY A 70 26.91 2.69 5.98
CA GLY A 70 27.29 1.27 6.02
C GLY A 70 26.12 0.30 5.98
N ILE A 71 25.00 0.61 6.68
CA ILE A 71 23.77 -0.20 6.63
C ILE A 71 23.17 -0.20 5.21
N ILE A 72 23.07 0.95 4.56
CA ILE A 72 22.57 1.04 3.18
C ILE A 72 23.50 0.30 2.23
N GLU A 73 24.81 0.42 2.35
CA GLU A 73 25.76 -0.31 1.51
C GLU A 73 25.58 -1.83 1.63
N LEU A 74 25.38 -2.34 2.85
CA LEU A 74 25.07 -3.75 3.07
C LEU A 74 23.75 -4.17 2.40
N LEU A 75 22.69 -3.37 2.51
CA LEU A 75 21.42 -3.65 1.84
C LEU A 75 21.56 -3.62 0.31
N LEU A 76 22.30 -2.65 -0.22
CA LEU A 76 22.53 -2.50 -1.66
C LEU A 76 23.45 -3.57 -2.23
N SER A 77 24.26 -4.25 -1.42
CA SER A 77 25.06 -5.38 -1.89
C SER A 77 24.22 -6.58 -2.35
N GLU A 78 22.96 -6.66 -1.96
CA GLU A 78 22.00 -7.71 -2.37
C GLU A 78 20.72 -7.18 -3.04
N HIS A 79 20.62 -5.86 -3.25
CA HIS A 79 19.50 -5.23 -3.93
C HIS A 79 19.99 -4.51 -5.18
N PRO A 80 19.28 -4.57 -6.33
CA PRO A 80 19.61 -3.81 -7.52
C PRO A 80 19.76 -2.32 -7.20
N HIS A 81 20.95 -1.74 -7.35
CA HIS A 81 21.27 -0.41 -6.84
C HIS A 81 21.74 0.61 -7.87
N GLY A 82 22.01 0.19 -9.09
CA GLY A 82 22.56 1.10 -10.11
C GLY A 82 21.74 2.37 -10.34
N CYS A 83 20.41 2.29 -10.24
CA CYS A 83 19.56 3.48 -10.29
C CYS A 83 19.40 4.18 -8.94
N LEU A 84 19.44 3.46 -7.83
CA LEU A 84 19.25 4.03 -6.48
C LEU A 84 20.29 5.11 -6.16
N THR A 85 21.53 4.88 -6.58
CA THR A 85 22.66 5.81 -6.41
C THR A 85 22.88 6.75 -7.62
N CYS A 86 22.02 6.68 -8.64
CA CYS A 86 22.15 7.48 -9.86
C CYS A 86 21.45 8.83 -9.73
N HIS A 87 22.19 9.93 -9.97
CA HIS A 87 21.63 11.29 -9.96
C HIS A 87 20.60 11.54 -11.07
N ARG A 88 20.55 10.69 -12.12
CA ARG A 88 19.63 10.83 -13.25
C ARG A 88 18.37 9.98 -13.13
N VAL A 89 18.17 9.25 -12.04
CA VAL A 89 17.04 8.30 -11.90
C VAL A 89 15.67 8.96 -12.12
N GLU A 90 15.51 10.23 -11.75
CA GLU A 90 14.25 10.96 -11.94
C GLU A 90 14.04 11.45 -13.41
N LEU A 91 15.10 11.48 -14.19
CA LEU A 91 15.05 11.93 -15.58
C LEU A 91 14.87 10.76 -16.56
N CYS A 92 15.06 9.52 -16.09
CA CYS A 92 15.01 8.33 -16.93
C CYS A 92 13.60 7.76 -17.01
N GLY A 93 13.17 7.41 -18.22
CA GLY A 93 12.00 6.60 -18.49
C GLY A 93 12.32 5.10 -18.63
N PRO A 94 11.31 4.23 -18.65
CA PRO A 94 11.50 2.78 -18.78
C PRO A 94 12.13 2.38 -20.12
N GLU A 95 11.95 3.19 -21.17
CA GLU A 95 12.45 2.94 -22.53
C GLU A 95 13.80 3.58 -22.82
N ASP A 96 14.34 4.39 -21.88
CA ASP A 96 15.62 5.04 -22.08
C ASP A 96 16.78 4.05 -21.98
N ILE A 97 17.77 4.23 -22.86
CA ILE A 97 19.02 3.49 -22.79
C ILE A 97 19.84 4.00 -21.61
N CYS A 98 20.24 3.07 -20.73
CA CYS A 98 21.11 3.42 -19.62
C CYS A 98 22.56 3.59 -20.11
N LEU A 99 23.03 4.82 -20.21
CA LEU A 99 24.42 5.13 -20.61
C LEU A 99 25.44 4.85 -19.49
N ARG A 100 24.99 4.70 -18.25
CA ARG A 100 25.86 4.52 -17.07
C ARG A 100 26.12 3.06 -16.75
N HIS A 101 25.12 2.21 -16.94
CA HIS A 101 25.16 0.79 -16.63
C HIS A 101 24.55 -0.01 -17.78
N ILE A 102 25.32 -0.27 -18.81
CA ILE A 102 24.86 -0.96 -20.04
C ILE A 102 24.34 -2.38 -19.73
N SER A 103 24.85 -3.00 -18.68
CA SER A 103 24.47 -4.36 -18.25
C SER A 103 23.42 -4.42 -17.12
N VAL A 104 22.86 -3.29 -16.70
CA VAL A 104 21.85 -3.30 -15.63
C VAL A 104 20.50 -3.67 -16.20
N ASN A 105 20.06 -4.89 -15.95
CA ASN A 105 18.73 -5.38 -16.27
C ASN A 105 17.68 -4.89 -15.27
N ASP A 106 18.07 -4.80 -13.99
CA ASP A 106 17.16 -4.41 -12.88
C ASP A 106 17.28 -2.91 -12.61
N ARG A 107 16.38 -2.14 -13.18
CA ARG A 107 16.35 -0.67 -13.11
C ARG A 107 15.17 -0.20 -12.27
N CYS A 108 15.38 0.84 -11.45
CA CYS A 108 14.27 1.48 -10.71
C CYS A 108 13.17 1.99 -11.64
N VAL A 109 13.53 2.51 -12.81
CA VAL A 109 12.56 3.03 -13.78
C VAL A 109 11.65 1.95 -14.37
N THR A 110 12.06 0.68 -14.32
CA THR A 110 11.26 -0.47 -14.69
C THR A 110 10.67 -1.19 -13.47
N CYS A 111 10.88 -0.68 -12.26
CA CYS A 111 10.29 -1.23 -11.05
C CYS A 111 8.87 -0.69 -10.85
N PRO A 112 7.87 -1.55 -10.63
CA PRO A 112 6.49 -1.13 -10.42
C PRO A 112 6.29 -0.17 -9.23
N LYS A 113 7.22 -0.17 -8.28
CA LYS A 113 7.17 0.66 -7.07
C LYS A 113 8.10 1.88 -7.10
N ASN A 114 8.64 2.25 -8.27
CA ASN A 114 9.60 3.36 -8.41
C ASN A 114 9.13 4.68 -7.77
N GLU A 115 7.83 5.02 -7.90
CA GLU A 115 7.26 6.28 -7.37
C GLU A 115 6.97 6.24 -5.85
N ARG A 116 7.07 5.08 -5.21
CA ARG A 116 6.68 4.85 -3.81
C ARG A 116 7.62 3.88 -3.10
N CYS A 117 8.91 3.98 -3.42
CA CYS A 117 9.96 3.12 -2.86
C CYS A 117 10.64 3.80 -1.68
N GLU A 118 10.35 3.36 -0.45
CA GLU A 118 10.97 3.91 0.76
C GLU A 118 12.49 3.65 0.81
N LEU A 119 12.96 2.55 0.21
CA LEU A 119 14.40 2.29 0.12
C LEU A 119 15.09 3.37 -0.74
N LYS A 120 14.50 3.74 -1.88
CA LYS A 120 15.04 4.79 -2.74
C LYS A 120 15.12 6.13 -2.01
N ASP A 121 14.08 6.50 -1.28
CA ASP A 121 14.04 7.74 -0.51
C ASP A 121 15.09 7.73 0.62
N THR A 122 15.24 6.58 1.30
CA THR A 122 16.25 6.40 2.34
C THR A 122 17.68 6.50 1.79
N VAL A 123 17.96 5.87 0.66
CA VAL A 123 19.28 5.95 -0.03
C VAL A 123 19.64 7.40 -0.37
N ARG A 124 18.68 8.16 -0.88
CA ARG A 124 18.87 9.57 -1.22
C ARG A 124 19.10 10.44 0.00
N MET A 125 18.32 10.21 1.06
CA MET A 125 18.47 10.97 2.28
C MET A 125 19.82 10.72 2.95
N VAL A 126 20.32 9.49 2.93
CA VAL A 126 21.62 9.13 3.51
C VAL A 126 22.77 9.60 2.64
N GLY A 127 22.55 9.80 1.33
CA GLY A 127 23.56 10.30 0.41
C GLY A 127 24.66 9.27 0.11
N VAL A 128 24.30 8.04 -0.21
CA VAL A 128 25.26 6.99 -0.57
C VAL A 128 25.77 7.21 -1.98
N ASP A 129 27.07 7.27 -2.13
CA ASP A 129 27.75 7.37 -3.42
C ASP A 129 27.80 6.02 -4.15
N MET A 130 28.11 6.07 -5.45
CA MET A 130 28.27 4.86 -6.29
C MET A 130 29.48 4.01 -5.94
N GLU A 131 30.45 4.59 -5.26
CA GLU A 131 31.69 3.92 -4.85
C GLU A 131 31.48 3.20 -3.52
N THR A 132 30.81 2.07 -3.57
CA THR A 132 30.75 1.16 -2.44
C THR A 132 31.86 0.12 -2.56
N PRO A 133 32.55 -0.25 -1.46
CA PRO A 133 33.54 -1.33 -1.45
C PRO A 133 32.90 -2.72 -1.59
N LEU A 134 31.58 -2.81 -1.52
CA LEU A 134 30.84 -4.08 -1.53
C LEU A 134 30.50 -4.48 -2.97
N THR A 135 30.70 -5.76 -3.26
CA THR A 135 30.33 -6.36 -4.54
C THR A 135 28.83 -6.69 -4.53
N TYR A 136 28.12 -6.24 -5.56
CA TYR A 136 26.70 -6.60 -5.74
C TYR A 136 26.56 -8.11 -6.02
N LYS A 137 25.72 -8.75 -5.22
CA LYS A 137 25.35 -10.17 -5.35
C LYS A 137 23.95 -10.27 -5.93
N TYR A 138 23.85 -10.54 -7.22
CA TYR A 138 22.56 -10.81 -7.84
C TYR A 138 22.01 -12.16 -7.38
N ARG A 139 20.85 -12.17 -6.77
CA ARG A 139 20.22 -13.37 -6.21
C ARG A 139 19.71 -14.32 -7.28
N ASN A 140 19.28 -13.79 -8.43
CA ASN A 140 18.74 -14.56 -9.57
C ASN A 140 17.58 -15.48 -9.17
N LEU A 141 16.67 -14.98 -8.34
CA LEU A 141 15.49 -15.72 -7.90
C LEU A 141 14.35 -15.51 -8.88
N PRO A 142 13.50 -16.54 -9.09
CA PRO A 142 12.33 -16.41 -9.94
C PRO A 142 11.34 -15.39 -9.36
N ILE A 143 10.61 -14.70 -10.25
CA ILE A 143 9.50 -13.83 -9.86
C ILE A 143 8.25 -14.72 -9.76
N GLU A 144 7.59 -14.69 -8.62
CA GLU A 144 6.32 -15.38 -8.41
C GLU A 144 5.17 -14.48 -8.87
N ASN A 145 4.51 -14.88 -9.93
CA ASN A 145 3.37 -14.19 -10.55
C ASN A 145 2.17 -15.13 -10.78
N GLY A 146 2.12 -16.23 -10.05
CA GLY A 146 1.03 -17.19 -10.10
C GLY A 146 -0.20 -16.81 -9.29
N ASP A 147 -0.08 -15.86 -8.39
CA ASP A 147 -1.21 -15.35 -7.61
C ASP A 147 -2.04 -14.35 -8.43
N PRO A 148 -3.37 -14.35 -8.28
CA PRO A 148 -4.24 -13.54 -9.15
C PRO A 148 -4.20 -12.04 -8.85
N PHE A 149 -3.67 -11.61 -7.68
CA PHE A 149 -3.79 -10.23 -7.22
C PHE A 149 -2.48 -9.50 -7.03
N TYR A 150 -1.36 -10.22 -6.87
CA TYR A 150 -0.06 -9.59 -6.68
C TYR A 150 1.11 -10.49 -7.07
N ASP A 151 2.22 -9.86 -7.39
CA ASP A 151 3.47 -10.49 -7.73
C ASP A 151 4.48 -10.34 -6.60
N ILE A 152 5.38 -11.34 -6.47
CA ILE A 152 6.49 -11.31 -5.52
C ILE A 152 7.81 -11.41 -6.29
N ASP A 153 8.66 -10.40 -6.13
CA ASP A 153 10.03 -10.41 -6.63
C ASP A 153 11.02 -10.41 -5.46
N TYR A 154 11.55 -11.58 -5.15
CA TYR A 154 12.49 -11.75 -4.05
C TYR A 154 13.83 -11.05 -4.28
N ASN A 155 14.20 -10.73 -5.52
CA ASN A 155 15.42 -9.97 -5.81
C ASN A 155 15.34 -8.54 -5.27
N LEU A 156 14.14 -8.01 -5.06
CA LEU A 156 13.87 -6.70 -4.52
C LEU A 156 13.57 -6.70 -3.01
N CYS A 157 13.55 -7.88 -2.37
CA CYS A 157 13.26 -8.02 -0.96
C CYS A 157 14.49 -7.67 -0.10
N ILE A 158 14.31 -6.73 0.84
CA ILE A 158 15.34 -6.34 1.84
C ILE A 158 15.16 -7.04 3.19
N VAL A 159 14.35 -8.05 3.25
CA VAL A 159 14.11 -8.89 4.45
C VAL A 159 13.71 -8.06 5.70
N CYS A 160 12.96 -6.99 5.52
CA CYS A 160 12.54 -6.10 6.60
C CYS A 160 11.44 -6.67 7.51
N ALA A 161 10.84 -7.80 7.15
CA ALA A 161 9.79 -8.52 7.85
C ALA A 161 8.46 -7.74 8.06
N ARG A 162 8.25 -6.56 7.46
CA ARG A 162 6.97 -5.82 7.63
C ARG A 162 5.77 -6.64 7.17
N CYS A 163 5.87 -7.30 6.00
CA CYS A 163 4.79 -8.12 5.43
C CYS A 163 4.43 -9.31 6.31
N VAL A 164 5.42 -9.99 6.88
CA VAL A 164 5.21 -11.09 7.84
C VAL A 164 4.51 -10.57 9.09
N ARG A 165 5.02 -9.49 9.66
CA ARG A 165 4.52 -8.92 10.90
C ARG A 165 3.12 -8.32 10.77
N VAL A 166 2.78 -7.67 9.65
CA VAL A 166 1.41 -7.19 9.45
C VAL A 166 0.42 -8.34 9.29
N CYS A 167 0.85 -9.44 8.65
CA CYS A 167 0.05 -10.66 8.52
C CYS A 167 -0.21 -11.32 9.88
N GLU A 168 0.81 -11.37 10.74
CA GLU A 168 0.73 -11.95 12.08
C GLU A 168 0.07 -11.00 13.10
N GLU A 169 0.64 -9.79 13.30
CA GLU A 169 0.29 -8.90 14.40
C GLU A 169 -1.06 -8.19 14.21
N VAL A 170 -1.44 -7.92 12.95
CA VAL A 170 -2.62 -7.10 12.63
C VAL A 170 -3.74 -7.92 12.01
N ARG A 171 -3.39 -8.80 11.05
CA ARG A 171 -4.39 -9.63 10.37
C ARG A 171 -4.70 -10.93 11.12
N GLY A 172 -3.72 -11.51 11.78
CA GLY A 172 -3.85 -12.81 12.44
C GLY A 172 -3.89 -14.02 11.50
N ASP A 173 -3.68 -13.79 10.18
CA ASP A 173 -3.78 -14.87 9.17
C ASP A 173 -2.56 -15.81 9.20
N ASN A 174 -1.37 -15.29 9.56
CA ASN A 174 -0.10 -16.03 9.55
C ASN A 174 0.19 -16.79 8.25
N ALA A 175 -0.35 -16.29 7.14
CA ALA A 175 -0.24 -16.95 5.83
C ALA A 175 1.17 -16.88 5.25
N ILE A 176 1.96 -15.88 5.65
CA ILE A 176 3.35 -15.68 5.23
C ILE A 176 4.27 -15.61 6.45
N THR A 177 5.48 -16.13 6.28
CA THR A 177 6.49 -16.19 7.32
C THR A 177 7.89 -15.97 6.73
N MET A 178 8.90 -15.89 7.60
CA MET A 178 10.30 -15.95 7.18
C MET A 178 10.67 -17.40 6.94
N VAL A 179 11.13 -17.72 5.73
CA VAL A 179 11.58 -19.06 5.34
C VAL A 179 13.07 -19.05 5.10
N ASP A 180 13.69 -20.22 5.18
CA ASP A 180 15.13 -20.45 5.07
C ASP A 180 15.98 -19.77 6.16
N ARG A 181 17.29 -19.99 6.12
CA ARG A 181 18.25 -19.48 7.09
C ARG A 181 19.64 -19.29 6.46
N GLY A 182 20.59 -18.79 7.23
CA GLY A 182 21.99 -18.78 6.84
C GLY A 182 22.32 -17.90 5.63
N GLY A 183 21.73 -16.69 5.56
CA GLY A 183 21.96 -15.76 4.46
C GLY A 183 21.08 -16.00 3.22
N GLN A 184 20.17 -16.96 3.30
CA GLN A 184 19.18 -17.26 2.24
C GLN A 184 17.75 -16.96 2.68
N VAL A 185 17.57 -16.17 3.73
CA VAL A 185 16.26 -15.84 4.29
C VAL A 185 15.39 -15.13 3.26
N LEU A 186 14.18 -15.65 3.07
CA LEU A 186 13.15 -15.08 2.22
C LEU A 186 11.83 -14.97 3.00
N VAL A 187 10.85 -14.34 2.38
CA VAL A 187 9.46 -14.34 2.83
C VAL A 187 8.69 -15.32 1.98
N GLY A 188 7.89 -16.18 2.59
CA GLY A 188 7.12 -17.18 1.87
C GLY A 188 6.07 -17.83 2.75
N THR A 189 5.40 -18.84 2.23
CA THR A 189 4.51 -19.70 3.01
C THR A 189 5.29 -20.78 3.75
N SER A 190 4.82 -21.21 4.92
CA SER A 190 5.56 -22.15 5.81
C SER A 190 5.99 -23.45 5.14
N ASN A 191 5.24 -23.94 4.17
CA ASN A 191 5.48 -25.22 3.50
C ASN A 191 5.72 -25.09 1.99
N GLY A 192 6.05 -23.90 1.49
CA GLY A 192 6.19 -23.66 0.05
C GLY A 192 4.88 -23.86 -0.74
N THR A 193 3.73 -23.77 -0.06
CA THR A 193 2.40 -23.85 -0.67
C THR A 193 2.02 -22.52 -1.30
N SER A 194 0.97 -22.50 -2.13
CA SER A 194 0.41 -21.22 -2.60
C SER A 194 -0.14 -20.41 -1.44
N LEU A 195 -0.24 -19.10 -1.61
CA LEU A 195 -0.82 -18.22 -0.59
C LEU A 195 -2.26 -18.60 -0.25
N LEU A 196 -3.06 -18.99 -1.24
CA LEU A 196 -4.42 -19.49 -1.03
C LEU A 196 -4.43 -20.74 -0.12
N ALA A 197 -3.54 -21.69 -0.37
CA ALA A 197 -3.43 -22.90 0.44
C ALA A 197 -2.87 -22.64 1.84
N SER A 198 -2.16 -21.52 2.04
CA SER A 198 -1.65 -21.09 3.36
C SER A 198 -2.69 -20.37 4.22
N GLY A 199 -3.92 -20.19 3.73
CA GLY A 199 -4.99 -19.46 4.44
C GLY A 199 -4.97 -17.94 4.22
N CYS A 200 -4.28 -17.44 3.20
CA CYS A 200 -4.26 -16.02 2.88
C CYS A 200 -5.64 -15.51 2.47
N GLU A 201 -6.10 -14.44 3.12
CA GLU A 201 -7.37 -13.76 2.82
C GLU A 201 -7.25 -12.73 1.69
N PHE A 202 -6.09 -12.59 1.06
CA PHE A 202 -5.80 -11.59 0.02
C PHE A 202 -6.17 -10.15 0.44
N CYS A 203 -5.90 -9.78 1.68
CA CYS A 203 -6.20 -8.44 2.20
C CYS A 203 -5.27 -7.33 1.66
N GLY A 204 -4.10 -7.70 1.10
CA GLY A 204 -3.11 -6.78 0.53
C GLY A 204 -2.30 -5.96 1.53
N ALA A 205 -2.46 -6.19 2.84
CA ALA A 205 -1.71 -5.46 3.87
C ALA A 205 -0.18 -5.60 3.72
N CYS A 206 0.29 -6.77 3.29
CA CYS A 206 1.71 -7.03 3.01
C CYS A 206 2.26 -6.19 1.85
N ILE A 207 1.44 -5.91 0.82
CA ILE A 207 1.81 -5.05 -0.30
C ILE A 207 1.92 -3.59 0.16
N ASP A 208 0.94 -3.12 0.94
CA ASP A 208 0.87 -1.72 1.38
C ASP A 208 2.00 -1.38 2.36
N THR A 209 2.44 -2.35 3.17
CA THR A 209 3.55 -2.16 4.11
C THR A 209 4.94 -2.42 3.52
N CYS A 210 5.05 -3.02 2.34
CA CYS A 210 6.34 -3.33 1.73
C CYS A 210 7.08 -2.06 1.30
N PRO A 211 8.32 -1.81 1.79
CA PRO A 211 9.07 -0.59 1.47
C PRO A 211 9.74 -0.61 0.10
N THR A 212 9.74 -1.76 -0.60
CA THR A 212 10.38 -1.93 -1.91
C THR A 212 9.41 -2.51 -2.94
N GLY A 213 9.87 -2.76 -4.15
CA GLY A 213 9.11 -3.41 -5.21
C GLY A 213 8.95 -4.93 -5.08
N ALA A 214 9.34 -5.51 -3.94
CA ALA A 214 9.27 -6.96 -3.73
C ALA A 214 7.83 -7.51 -3.72
N LEU A 215 6.87 -6.72 -3.26
CA LEU A 215 5.43 -7.05 -3.28
C LEU A 215 4.69 -5.92 -4.00
N VAL A 216 3.98 -6.25 -5.06
CA VAL A 216 3.22 -5.29 -5.87
C VAL A 216 1.90 -5.91 -6.35
N GLU A 217 0.91 -5.05 -6.55
CA GLU A 217 -0.35 -5.46 -7.18
C GLU A 217 -0.08 -5.95 -8.62
N SER A 218 -0.74 -7.04 -9.06
CA SER A 218 -0.60 -7.55 -10.43
C SER A 218 -1.24 -6.61 -11.44
N ASP A 219 -2.45 -6.11 -11.13
CA ASP A 219 -3.17 -5.17 -11.97
C ASP A 219 -2.58 -3.76 -11.86
N HIS A 220 -2.53 -3.04 -12.98
CA HIS A 220 -2.05 -1.65 -13.04
C HIS A 220 -0.67 -1.41 -12.44
N LYS A 221 0.15 -2.45 -12.25
CA LYS A 221 1.43 -2.35 -11.52
C LYS A 221 2.41 -1.34 -12.15
N TRP A 222 2.36 -1.16 -13.46
CA TRP A 222 3.23 -0.24 -14.21
C TRP A 222 2.66 1.17 -14.34
N GLU A 223 1.42 1.39 -13.88
CA GLU A 223 0.77 2.67 -13.98
C GLU A 223 1.14 3.59 -12.81
N LYS A 224 1.31 4.88 -13.11
CA LYS A 224 1.67 5.91 -12.14
C LYS A 224 0.43 6.66 -11.68
N SER A 225 0.36 6.96 -10.39
CA SER A 225 -0.65 7.89 -9.87
C SER A 225 -0.38 9.31 -10.38
N ALA A 226 -1.44 9.97 -10.81
CA ALA A 226 -1.44 11.39 -11.13
C ALA A 226 -2.25 12.19 -10.10
N LYS A 227 -3.14 11.52 -9.38
CA LYS A 227 -3.98 12.13 -8.35
C LYS A 227 -4.37 11.08 -7.30
N ASP A 228 -4.33 11.48 -6.06
CA ASP A 228 -4.86 10.71 -4.92
C ASP A 228 -6.21 11.28 -4.49
N THR A 229 -7.16 10.41 -4.15
CA THR A 229 -8.49 10.81 -3.66
C THR A 229 -8.86 9.95 -2.47
N TYR A 230 -9.16 10.59 -1.34
CA TYR A 230 -9.65 9.92 -0.16
C TYR A 230 -11.16 9.73 -0.24
N THR A 231 -11.63 8.55 0.11
CA THR A 231 -13.05 8.19 0.07
C THR A 231 -13.36 7.06 1.04
N THR A 232 -14.63 6.72 1.15
CA THR A 232 -15.11 5.58 1.93
C THR A 232 -15.33 4.39 1.02
N CYS A 233 -14.87 3.21 1.42
CA CYS A 233 -15.08 1.96 0.69
C CYS A 233 -16.59 1.64 0.59
N PRO A 234 -17.15 1.40 -0.62
CA PRO A 234 -18.58 1.19 -0.79
C PRO A 234 -19.02 -0.28 -0.65
N HIS A 235 -18.13 -1.20 -0.26
CA HIS A 235 -18.43 -2.64 -0.31
C HIS A 235 -19.25 -3.16 0.87
N CYS A 236 -19.20 -2.48 2.02
CA CYS A 236 -19.95 -2.90 3.21
C CYS A 236 -20.10 -1.74 4.22
N PRO A 237 -20.93 -1.89 5.26
CA PRO A 237 -21.22 -0.82 6.23
C PRO A 237 -20.08 -0.53 7.22
N VAL A 238 -18.93 -1.23 7.18
CA VAL A 238 -17.76 -0.92 8.01
C VAL A 238 -17.25 0.50 7.75
N GLY A 239 -17.36 0.98 6.50
CA GLY A 239 -16.99 2.36 6.17
C GLY A 239 -15.49 2.63 6.16
N CYS A 240 -14.69 1.63 5.80
CA CYS A 240 -13.23 1.78 5.70
C CYS A 240 -12.83 2.99 4.88
N GLN A 241 -11.93 3.81 5.42
CA GLN A 241 -11.37 4.95 4.70
C GLN A 241 -10.27 4.45 3.76
N THR A 242 -10.34 4.89 2.50
CA THR A 242 -9.41 4.48 1.45
C THR A 242 -8.84 5.68 0.71
N LYS A 243 -7.59 5.56 0.32
CA LYS A 243 -6.94 6.41 -0.66
C LYS A 243 -6.97 5.70 -2.01
N LEU A 244 -7.67 6.27 -2.99
CA LEU A 244 -7.67 5.80 -4.37
C LEU A 244 -6.60 6.54 -5.16
N GLU A 245 -5.71 5.81 -5.78
CA GLU A 245 -4.73 6.34 -6.72
C GLU A 245 -5.30 6.30 -8.14
N ILE A 246 -5.25 7.44 -8.83
CA ILE A 246 -5.89 7.66 -10.13
C ILE A 246 -4.81 8.06 -11.13
N ASN A 247 -4.75 7.41 -12.28
CA ASN A 247 -3.80 7.74 -13.35
C ASN A 247 -4.22 9.00 -14.13
N LYS A 248 -3.36 9.45 -15.05
CA LYS A 248 -3.63 10.63 -15.92
C LYS A 248 -4.87 10.49 -16.81
N LYS A 249 -5.35 9.25 -17.05
CA LYS A 249 -6.54 8.97 -17.85
C LYS A 249 -7.83 8.98 -17.02
N GLY A 250 -7.75 9.20 -15.71
CA GLY A 250 -8.89 9.14 -14.79
C GLY A 250 -9.26 7.73 -14.33
N THR A 251 -8.42 6.72 -14.60
CA THR A 251 -8.64 5.34 -14.17
C THR A 251 -8.16 5.16 -12.73
N VAL A 252 -8.97 4.58 -11.87
CA VAL A 252 -8.56 4.13 -10.53
C VAL A 252 -7.64 2.93 -10.70
N ILE A 253 -6.40 3.06 -10.28
CA ILE A 253 -5.36 2.04 -10.47
C ILE A 253 -5.00 1.28 -9.20
N ARG A 254 -5.21 1.87 -8.03
CA ARG A 254 -4.96 1.22 -6.72
C ARG A 254 -5.90 1.75 -5.65
N SER A 255 -6.21 0.87 -4.70
CA SER A 255 -6.88 1.20 -3.45
C SER A 255 -5.94 0.88 -2.29
N ILE A 256 -5.68 1.85 -1.44
CA ILE A 256 -4.79 1.75 -0.28
C ILE A 256 -5.59 2.16 0.95
N GLY A 257 -5.49 1.42 2.05
CA GLY A 257 -6.15 1.81 3.30
C GLY A 257 -5.57 3.10 3.85
N ASP A 258 -6.43 4.03 4.25
CA ASP A 258 -5.99 5.24 4.94
C ASP A 258 -5.50 4.88 6.34
N ILE A 259 -4.21 5.13 6.61
CA ILE A 259 -3.56 4.79 7.89
C ILE A 259 -4.15 5.57 9.08
N ASP A 260 -4.71 6.74 8.80
CA ASP A 260 -5.36 7.61 9.79
C ASP A 260 -6.88 7.38 9.84
N GLY A 261 -7.40 6.52 8.99
CA GLY A 261 -8.82 6.17 8.92
C GLY A 261 -9.28 5.41 10.16
N ILE A 262 -10.14 6.01 10.98
CA ILE A 262 -10.61 5.47 12.26
C ILE A 262 -11.17 4.03 12.16
N PRO A 263 -12.02 3.67 11.16
CA PRO A 263 -12.61 2.34 11.13
C PRO A 263 -11.63 1.22 10.81
N ASN A 264 -10.56 1.50 10.10
CA ASN A 264 -9.71 0.47 9.49
C ASN A 264 -8.21 0.67 9.70
N GLU A 265 -7.75 1.81 10.18
CA GLU A 265 -6.35 2.07 10.52
C GLU A 265 -5.34 1.57 9.46
N GLY A 266 -5.61 1.88 8.20
CA GLY A 266 -4.79 1.45 7.07
C GLY A 266 -5.08 0.04 6.55
N GLN A 267 -5.98 -0.72 7.17
CA GLN A 267 -6.30 -2.08 6.75
C GLN A 267 -7.50 -2.14 5.81
N LEU A 268 -7.44 -3.03 4.85
CA LEU A 268 -8.55 -3.34 3.95
C LEU A 268 -8.82 -4.85 3.94
N CYS A 269 -10.01 -5.24 3.56
CA CYS A 269 -10.28 -6.61 3.15
C CYS A 269 -10.03 -6.77 1.65
N PHE A 270 -10.07 -8.00 1.16
CA PHE A 270 -9.97 -8.33 -0.26
C PHE A 270 -10.77 -7.39 -1.18
N LYS A 271 -12.05 -7.16 -0.87
CA LYS A 271 -12.92 -6.31 -1.70
C LYS A 271 -12.49 -4.85 -1.70
N GLY A 272 -12.09 -4.33 -0.55
CA GLY A 272 -11.62 -2.94 -0.43
C GLY A 272 -10.28 -2.72 -1.14
N LYS A 273 -9.41 -3.72 -1.14
CA LYS A 273 -8.08 -3.65 -1.77
C LYS A 273 -8.15 -3.86 -3.28
N PHE A 274 -8.76 -4.96 -3.73
CA PHE A 274 -8.72 -5.40 -5.13
C PHE A 274 -10.05 -5.28 -5.87
N GLY A 275 -11.16 -5.00 -5.17
CA GLY A 275 -12.49 -4.99 -5.76
C GLY A 275 -12.96 -3.65 -6.31
N MET A 276 -12.08 -2.69 -6.61
CA MET A 276 -12.45 -1.35 -7.10
C MET A 276 -12.60 -1.24 -8.62
N GLU A 277 -12.33 -2.32 -9.37
CA GLU A 277 -12.44 -2.36 -10.84
C GLU A 277 -13.82 -1.96 -11.38
N PHE A 278 -14.88 -2.16 -10.59
CA PHE A 278 -16.23 -1.75 -10.99
C PHE A 278 -16.34 -0.24 -11.27
N VAL A 279 -15.48 0.59 -10.67
CA VAL A 279 -15.47 2.05 -10.90
C VAL A 279 -15.07 2.37 -12.33
N ASN A 280 -14.12 1.59 -12.88
CA ASN A 280 -13.57 1.77 -14.23
C ASN A 280 -14.40 1.04 -15.31
N HIS A 281 -15.34 0.19 -14.90
CA HIS A 281 -15.97 -0.74 -15.82
C HIS A 281 -16.88 -0.05 -16.84
N LYS A 282 -16.68 -0.33 -18.12
CA LYS A 282 -17.41 0.32 -19.24
C LYS A 282 -18.93 0.13 -19.21
N LYS A 283 -19.42 -0.93 -18.55
CA LYS A 283 -20.87 -1.20 -18.39
C LYS A 283 -21.46 -0.51 -17.15
N ARG A 284 -20.67 0.31 -16.41
CA ARG A 284 -21.21 1.08 -15.30
C ARG A 284 -22.29 2.04 -15.80
N LEU A 285 -23.45 2.00 -15.15
CA LEU A 285 -24.54 2.93 -15.47
C LEU A 285 -24.15 4.32 -15.00
N VAL A 286 -24.16 5.29 -15.90
CA VAL A 286 -23.84 6.71 -15.64
C VAL A 286 -25.05 7.61 -15.86
N GLU A 287 -26.11 7.08 -16.47
CA GLU A 287 -27.37 7.75 -16.76
C GLU A 287 -28.55 6.83 -16.45
N PRO A 288 -29.74 7.36 -16.14
CA PRO A 288 -30.95 6.56 -15.98
C PRO A 288 -31.31 5.82 -17.26
N LEU A 289 -31.82 4.60 -17.11
CA LEU A 289 -32.31 3.81 -18.23
C LEU A 289 -33.78 3.50 -18.02
N VAL A 290 -34.57 3.62 -19.09
CA VAL A 290 -35.98 3.26 -19.12
C VAL A 290 -36.23 2.18 -20.17
N ARG A 291 -37.10 1.23 -19.85
CA ARG A 291 -37.45 0.14 -20.76
C ARG A 291 -38.41 0.61 -21.86
N ARG A 292 -37.98 0.52 -23.09
CA ARG A 292 -38.82 0.75 -24.29
C ARG A 292 -38.92 -0.56 -25.06
N GLY A 293 -40.06 -1.24 -24.91
CA GLY A 293 -40.21 -2.60 -25.45
C GLY A 293 -39.24 -3.61 -24.84
N LYS A 294 -38.34 -4.17 -25.64
CA LYS A 294 -37.34 -5.14 -25.18
C LYS A 294 -36.01 -4.48 -24.77
N ASN A 295 -35.79 -3.23 -25.10
CA ASN A 295 -34.52 -2.52 -24.88
C ASN A 295 -34.57 -1.61 -23.66
N LEU A 296 -33.39 -1.35 -23.07
CA LEU A 296 -33.18 -0.28 -22.11
C LEU A 296 -32.55 0.90 -22.87
N GLU A 297 -33.16 2.07 -22.77
CA GLU A 297 -32.74 3.28 -23.44
C GLU A 297 -32.43 4.37 -22.42
N THR A 298 -31.41 5.17 -22.70
CA THR A 298 -31.00 6.31 -21.87
C THR A 298 -32.09 7.36 -21.81
N THR A 299 -32.32 7.92 -20.64
CA THR A 299 -33.32 8.96 -20.42
C THR A 299 -32.82 10.00 -19.41
N THR A 300 -33.62 11.05 -19.21
CA THR A 300 -33.34 12.05 -18.18
C THR A 300 -33.86 11.60 -16.79
N TRP A 301 -33.24 12.10 -15.71
CA TRP A 301 -33.75 11.88 -14.36
C TRP A 301 -35.19 12.28 -14.18
N LYS A 302 -35.60 13.40 -14.80
CA LYS A 302 -36.98 13.91 -14.75
C LYS A 302 -37.98 12.91 -15.33
N GLU A 303 -37.69 12.37 -16.49
CA GLU A 303 -38.51 11.37 -17.16
C GLU A 303 -38.55 10.05 -16.38
N ALA A 304 -37.40 9.56 -15.94
CA ALA A 304 -37.30 8.33 -15.17
C ALA A 304 -38.14 8.42 -13.87
N ILE A 305 -38.01 9.51 -13.12
CA ILE A 305 -38.77 9.74 -11.88
C ILE A 305 -40.27 9.86 -12.17
N SER A 306 -40.67 10.57 -13.25
CA SER A 306 -42.08 10.69 -13.66
C SER A 306 -42.68 9.32 -14.00
N GLU A 307 -41.97 8.49 -14.72
CA GLU A 307 -42.41 7.14 -15.08
C GLU A 307 -42.54 6.24 -13.84
N ILE A 308 -41.54 6.26 -12.93
CA ILE A 308 -41.61 5.57 -11.65
C ILE A 308 -42.83 6.00 -10.84
N ALA A 309 -43.04 7.31 -10.67
CA ALA A 309 -44.16 7.83 -9.90
C ALA A 309 -45.52 7.44 -10.52
N THR A 310 -45.63 7.46 -11.84
CA THR A 310 -46.85 7.05 -12.56
C THR A 310 -47.13 5.57 -12.37
N ASN A 311 -46.10 4.73 -12.37
CA ASN A 311 -46.27 3.29 -12.19
C ASN A 311 -46.57 2.93 -10.71
N LEU A 312 -45.89 3.53 -9.74
CA LEU A 312 -46.14 3.28 -8.32
C LEU A 312 -47.56 3.65 -7.88
N LYS A 313 -48.14 4.72 -8.45
CA LYS A 313 -49.54 5.13 -8.18
C LYS A 313 -50.60 4.07 -8.55
N LYS A 314 -50.25 3.07 -9.34
CA LYS A 314 -51.17 1.99 -9.75
C LYS A 314 -51.32 0.91 -8.68
N TYR A 315 -50.41 0.88 -7.66
CA TYR A 315 -50.37 -0.13 -6.67
C TYR A 315 -50.72 0.42 -5.27
N ALA A 316 -51.38 -0.39 -4.45
CA ALA A 316 -51.60 -0.07 -3.04
C ALA A 316 -50.35 -0.42 -2.23
N GLY A 317 -50.17 0.23 -1.07
CA GLY A 317 -48.98 0.03 -0.23
C GLY A 317 -48.65 -1.41 0.11
N LYS A 318 -49.65 -2.29 0.25
CA LYS A 318 -49.48 -3.73 0.54
C LYS A 318 -48.90 -4.53 -0.64
N GLU A 319 -48.88 -3.95 -1.85
CA GLU A 319 -48.42 -4.57 -3.08
C GLU A 319 -47.00 -4.13 -3.47
N VAL A 320 -46.39 -3.24 -2.66
CA VAL A 320 -45.06 -2.68 -2.91
C VAL A 320 -44.09 -3.10 -1.81
N ALA A 321 -42.94 -3.58 -2.20
CA ALA A 321 -41.82 -3.87 -1.30
C ALA A 321 -40.59 -3.02 -1.69
N CYS A 322 -39.88 -2.51 -0.67
CA CYS A 322 -38.63 -1.78 -0.83
C CYS A 322 -37.45 -2.67 -0.42
N LEU A 323 -36.46 -2.77 -1.29
CA LEU A 323 -35.19 -3.45 -1.02
C LEU A 323 -34.10 -2.39 -0.85
N ALA A 324 -33.42 -2.42 0.28
CA ALA A 324 -32.27 -1.59 0.58
C ALA A 324 -30.98 -2.43 0.61
N SER A 325 -29.84 -1.79 0.50
CA SER A 325 -28.54 -2.46 0.50
C SER A 325 -27.66 -1.90 1.62
N PRO A 326 -26.88 -2.75 2.32
CA PRO A 326 -25.85 -2.28 3.27
C PRO A 326 -24.67 -1.55 2.58
N ARG A 327 -24.67 -1.49 1.25
CA ARG A 327 -23.72 -0.69 0.46
C ARG A 327 -24.17 0.74 0.23
N SER A 328 -25.40 1.07 0.65
CA SER A 328 -25.93 2.44 0.56
C SER A 328 -25.33 3.32 1.65
N THR A 329 -25.29 4.62 1.41
CA THR A 329 -24.95 5.60 2.44
C THR A 329 -26.05 5.65 3.51
N ASN A 330 -25.76 6.25 4.67
CA ASN A 330 -26.74 6.46 5.72
C ASN A 330 -27.93 7.31 5.23
N GLU A 331 -27.64 8.31 4.40
CA GLU A 331 -28.64 9.19 3.79
C GLU A 331 -29.57 8.43 2.85
N GLU A 332 -29.01 7.57 2.00
CA GLU A 332 -29.80 6.71 1.10
C GLU A 332 -30.66 5.73 1.88
N ALA A 333 -30.11 5.06 2.90
CA ALA A 333 -30.85 4.14 3.75
C ALA A 333 -31.98 4.85 4.50
N TYR A 334 -31.72 6.06 5.02
CA TYR A 334 -32.75 6.90 5.65
C TYR A 334 -33.85 7.29 4.67
N LEU A 335 -33.48 7.73 3.46
CA LEU A 335 -34.44 8.16 2.45
C LEU A 335 -35.33 7.00 1.96
N ILE A 336 -34.78 5.81 1.75
CA ILE A 336 -35.56 4.60 1.40
C ILE A 336 -36.54 4.27 2.50
N GLN A 337 -36.11 4.27 3.78
CA GLN A 337 -37.00 4.01 4.91
C GLN A 337 -38.10 5.05 5.03
N LYS A 338 -37.74 6.34 4.90
CA LYS A 338 -38.71 7.44 4.94
C LYS A 338 -39.75 7.30 3.82
N PHE A 339 -39.28 7.06 2.59
CA PHE A 339 -40.15 6.86 1.43
C PHE A 339 -41.11 5.68 1.65
N ALA A 340 -40.61 4.53 2.08
CA ALA A 340 -41.43 3.35 2.33
C ALA A 340 -42.50 3.59 3.42
N ARG A 341 -42.20 4.39 4.45
CA ARG A 341 -43.14 4.63 5.57
C ARG A 341 -44.13 5.75 5.34
N THR A 342 -43.79 6.72 4.47
CA THR A 342 -44.61 7.94 4.30
C THR A 342 -45.34 8.01 2.96
N VAL A 343 -44.88 7.26 1.96
CA VAL A 343 -45.40 7.34 0.58
C VAL A 343 -46.05 6.02 0.16
N ILE A 344 -45.46 4.88 0.57
CA ILE A 344 -45.95 3.52 0.31
C ILE A 344 -46.70 2.97 1.53
#